data_6cd36c3f4c4f2ee8b0ebb89db20358d2
#
_entry.id   6cd36c3f4c4f2ee8b0ebb89db20358d2
#
_cell.length_a   1.000
_cell.length_b   1.000
_cell.length_c   1.000
_cell.angle_alpha   90.00
_cell.angle_beta   90.00
_cell.angle_gamma   90.00
#
_symmetry.space_group_name_H-M   'P 1'
#
loop_
_entity.id
_entity.type
_entity.pdbx_description
1 polymer ?
#
loop_
_entity_poly.entity_id
_entity_poly.type
_entity_poly.pdbx_seq_one_letter_code
_entity_poly.pdbx_strand_id
1 'polypeptide(L)'
;MAQTKDYATKKKGKTEVQPFWNMSDIKNVVEWFEKNEEWDGYLITLLELLLGRRIGDTVMMKWSHLYHENGNRKNEIDTIEEQKTGKITNIPVSNMVWEAVDNYLSHVKINPMEHYDEYIFQYQPKTDWINRCTLDIYSENSIDTWCKALNKDFSDKRKEKIFDDFYKQKKYSSLGEYLYYEVEYNDVVKWQTDDYRKKLKKAAEDADIQYVVSTHSLRKSWGYWIHKTHPFDPDCMSSLQKMFNHSDLQTTMNYIGLTEEKNRQLINDHGEFIHNVLAGKGDEIVKNMPVISLKSDDFGKIIRMLTDDVDKYQAAINMANELRVM
;
A
#
# COMPACT_ATOMS: atom_id res chain seq x y z
N MET A 1 -9.13 34.77 -29.05
CA MET A 1 -10.13 33.88 -28.42
C MET A 1 -9.37 32.74 -27.75
N ALA A 2 -9.28 32.79 -26.43
CA ALA A 2 -8.59 31.77 -25.64
C ALA A 2 -9.54 30.57 -25.44
N GLN A 3 -9.10 29.40 -25.91
CA GLN A 3 -9.81 28.16 -25.65
C GLN A 3 -9.70 27.82 -24.16
N THR A 4 -10.79 27.94 -23.44
CA THR A 4 -10.95 27.37 -22.10
C THR A 4 -10.85 25.85 -22.19
N LYS A 5 -9.76 25.28 -21.65
CA LYS A 5 -9.68 23.84 -21.41
C LYS A 5 -10.74 23.44 -20.38
N ASP A 6 -11.78 22.76 -20.82
CA ASP A 6 -12.72 22.05 -19.97
C ASP A 6 -11.96 21.00 -19.14
N TYR A 7 -11.72 21.29 -17.89
CA TYR A 7 -11.33 20.29 -16.93
C TYR A 7 -12.56 19.42 -16.66
N ALA A 8 -12.60 18.27 -17.31
CA ALA A 8 -13.58 17.24 -17.00
C ALA A 8 -13.60 17.04 -15.49
N THR A 9 -14.68 17.43 -14.84
CA THR A 9 -14.94 17.17 -13.43
C THR A 9 -14.79 15.67 -13.21
N LYS A 10 -13.75 15.26 -12.45
CA LYS A 10 -13.59 13.87 -12.04
C LYS A 10 -14.89 13.46 -11.36
N LYS A 11 -15.66 12.58 -12.01
CA LYS A 11 -16.79 11.92 -11.37
C LYS A 11 -16.27 11.35 -10.05
N LYS A 12 -16.89 11.70 -8.92
CA LYS A 12 -16.70 11.03 -7.63
C LYS A 12 -17.18 9.58 -7.81
N GLY A 13 -16.31 8.73 -8.34
CA GLY A 13 -16.54 7.30 -8.55
C GLY A 13 -15.49 6.53 -7.75
N LYS A 14 -15.86 5.34 -7.29
CA LYS A 14 -14.96 4.35 -6.70
C LYS A 14 -13.62 4.36 -7.43
N THR A 15 -12.51 4.34 -6.70
CA THR A 15 -11.21 4.04 -7.29
C THR A 15 -11.33 2.65 -7.94
N GLU A 16 -11.21 2.58 -9.26
CA GLU A 16 -11.26 1.32 -10.03
C GLU A 16 -10.07 0.39 -9.72
N VAL A 17 -9.10 0.89 -8.98
CA VAL A 17 -7.88 0.18 -8.58
C VAL A 17 -8.22 -0.97 -7.66
N GLN A 18 -7.82 -2.18 -8.07
CA GLN A 18 -8.08 -3.44 -7.37
C GLN A 18 -6.82 -3.97 -6.65
N PRO A 19 -6.96 -4.78 -5.58
CA PRO A 19 -5.86 -5.63 -5.12
C PRO A 19 -5.53 -6.69 -6.17
N PHE A 20 -4.38 -7.31 -6.07
CA PHE A 20 -4.09 -8.53 -6.82
C PHE A 20 -4.91 -9.68 -6.23
N TRP A 21 -5.89 -10.12 -7.01
CA TRP A 21 -6.83 -11.17 -6.60
C TRP A 21 -6.23 -12.57 -6.66
N ASN A 22 -5.22 -12.77 -7.52
CA ASN A 22 -4.58 -14.05 -7.75
C ASN A 22 -3.11 -14.00 -7.32
N MET A 23 -2.62 -15.08 -6.74
CA MET A 23 -1.20 -15.19 -6.37
C MET A 23 -0.30 -15.22 -7.61
N SER A 24 -0.80 -15.79 -8.73
CA SER A 24 -0.10 -15.77 -10.01
C SER A 24 0.16 -14.37 -10.54
N ASP A 25 -0.77 -13.44 -10.35
CA ASP A 25 -0.62 -12.05 -10.80
C ASP A 25 0.51 -11.35 -10.05
N ILE A 26 0.58 -11.57 -8.72
CA ILE A 26 1.69 -11.05 -7.89
C ILE A 26 3.02 -11.62 -8.40
N LYS A 27 3.10 -12.94 -8.59
CA LYS A 27 4.29 -13.62 -9.08
C LYS A 27 4.73 -13.08 -10.43
N ASN A 28 3.81 -12.99 -11.39
CA ASN A 28 4.10 -12.53 -12.74
C ASN A 28 4.63 -11.08 -12.76
N VAL A 29 4.08 -10.21 -11.92
CA VAL A 29 4.54 -8.82 -11.79
C VAL A 29 5.96 -8.77 -11.20
N VAL A 30 6.25 -9.52 -10.14
CA VAL A 30 7.59 -9.58 -9.54
C VAL A 30 8.60 -10.13 -10.55
N GLU A 31 8.29 -11.23 -11.22
CA GLU A 31 9.14 -11.84 -12.26
C GLU A 31 9.35 -10.91 -13.46
N TRP A 32 8.37 -10.06 -13.77
CA TRP A 32 8.53 -9.06 -14.84
C TRP A 32 9.66 -8.07 -14.49
N PHE A 33 9.69 -7.55 -13.26
CA PHE A 33 10.75 -6.67 -12.79
C PHE A 33 12.12 -7.34 -12.83
N GLU A 34 12.21 -8.61 -12.39
CA GLU A 34 13.45 -9.39 -12.45
C GLU A 34 13.95 -9.58 -13.89
N LYS A 35 13.07 -10.03 -14.80
CA LYS A 35 13.41 -10.28 -16.20
C LYS A 35 13.84 -9.03 -16.97
N ASN A 36 13.33 -7.86 -16.57
CA ASN A 36 13.69 -6.59 -17.18
C ASN A 36 14.84 -5.88 -16.45
N GLU A 37 15.45 -6.52 -15.44
CA GLU A 37 16.54 -5.97 -14.62
C GLU A 37 16.17 -4.63 -13.95
N GLU A 38 14.86 -4.43 -13.67
CA GLU A 38 14.31 -3.25 -13.02
C GLU A 38 14.32 -3.42 -11.49
N TRP A 39 15.53 -3.47 -10.93
CA TRP A 39 15.76 -3.88 -9.55
C TRP A 39 15.14 -2.96 -8.51
N ASP A 40 15.09 -1.65 -8.76
CA ASP A 40 14.38 -0.71 -7.88
C ASP A 40 12.88 -1.04 -7.85
N GLY A 41 12.28 -1.29 -9.01
CA GLY A 41 10.89 -1.70 -9.13
C GLY A 41 10.59 -3.03 -8.44
N TYR A 42 11.50 -3.99 -8.56
CA TYR A 42 11.45 -5.29 -7.86
C TYR A 42 11.39 -5.09 -6.34
N LEU A 43 12.35 -4.33 -5.77
CA LEU A 43 12.40 -4.13 -4.33
C LEU A 43 11.22 -3.29 -3.83
N ILE A 44 10.82 -2.22 -4.54
CA ILE A 44 9.62 -1.44 -4.19
C ILE A 44 8.39 -2.34 -4.14
N THR A 45 8.19 -3.20 -5.16
CA THR A 45 7.06 -4.13 -5.23
C THR A 45 7.01 -5.04 -4.01
N LEU A 46 8.13 -5.65 -3.66
CA LEU A 46 8.20 -6.55 -2.51
C LEU A 46 8.04 -5.82 -1.17
N LEU A 47 8.65 -4.65 -1.00
CA LEU A 47 8.49 -3.87 0.23
C LEU A 47 7.03 -3.42 0.43
N GLU A 48 6.32 -3.01 -0.61
CA GLU A 48 4.89 -2.68 -0.49
C GLU A 48 4.04 -3.91 -0.15
N LEU A 49 4.34 -5.08 -0.74
CA LEU A 49 3.65 -6.35 -0.45
C LEU A 49 3.96 -6.91 0.94
N LEU A 50 5.14 -6.63 1.50
CA LEU A 50 5.59 -7.17 2.78
C LEU A 50 5.33 -6.22 3.96
N LEU A 51 5.42 -4.90 3.73
CA LEU A 51 5.29 -3.89 4.78
C LEU A 51 3.94 -3.14 4.72
N GLY A 52 3.21 -3.24 3.62
CA GLY A 52 1.92 -2.58 3.44
C GLY A 52 1.98 -1.06 3.50
N ARG A 53 3.14 -0.44 3.21
CA ARG A 53 3.30 1.03 3.24
C ARG A 53 2.70 1.71 2.00
N ARG A 54 2.53 3.03 2.05
CA ARG A 54 2.20 3.80 0.84
C ARG A 54 3.43 3.96 -0.02
N ILE A 55 3.25 3.98 -1.32
CA ILE A 55 4.37 4.15 -2.28
C ILE A 55 5.25 5.36 -1.94
N GLY A 56 4.65 6.49 -1.54
CA GLY A 56 5.40 7.67 -1.14
C GLY A 56 6.32 7.42 0.06
N ASP A 57 5.87 6.63 1.03
CA ASP A 57 6.68 6.26 2.19
C ASP A 57 7.76 5.23 1.81
N THR A 58 7.42 4.28 0.92
CA THR A 58 8.36 3.23 0.46
C THR A 58 9.51 3.80 -0.35
N VAL A 59 9.25 4.67 -1.32
CA VAL A 59 10.30 5.24 -2.18
C VAL A 59 11.25 6.17 -1.42
N MET A 60 10.85 6.64 -0.25
CA MET A 60 11.67 7.50 0.62
C MET A 60 12.32 6.73 1.79
N MET A 61 12.34 5.41 1.73
CA MET A 61 13.08 4.63 2.70
C MET A 61 14.59 4.84 2.55
N LYS A 62 15.26 4.96 3.69
CA LYS A 62 16.72 5.04 3.79
C LYS A 62 17.30 3.71 4.26
N TRP A 63 18.57 3.49 4.02
CA TRP A 63 19.25 2.32 4.58
C TRP A 63 19.23 2.31 6.10
N SER A 64 19.30 3.49 6.76
CA SER A 64 19.16 3.65 8.20
C SER A 64 17.81 3.21 8.78
N HIS A 65 16.75 3.08 7.94
CA HIS A 65 15.49 2.48 8.38
C HIS A 65 15.58 0.96 8.51
N LEU A 66 16.47 0.30 7.77
CA LEU A 66 16.63 -1.15 7.74
C LEU A 66 17.82 -1.64 8.58
N TYR A 67 18.87 -0.85 8.70
CA TYR A 67 20.10 -1.23 9.41
C TYR A 67 20.35 -0.35 10.63
N HIS A 68 21.03 -0.90 11.62
CA HIS A 68 21.67 -0.14 12.68
C HIS A 68 23.01 0.43 12.19
N GLU A 69 23.54 1.47 12.84
CA GLU A 69 24.85 2.07 12.51
C GLU A 69 26.00 1.05 12.52
N ASN A 70 25.90 0.00 13.32
CA ASN A 70 26.89 -1.08 13.37
C ASN A 70 26.74 -2.13 12.25
N GLY A 71 25.85 -1.91 11.30
CA GLY A 71 25.57 -2.81 10.18
C GLY A 71 24.65 -3.99 10.49
N ASN A 72 24.15 -4.11 11.72
CA ASN A 72 23.18 -5.13 12.06
C ASN A 72 21.80 -4.80 11.46
N ARG A 73 21.08 -5.84 11.05
CA ARG A 73 19.71 -5.72 10.54
C ARG A 73 18.75 -5.38 11.67
N LYS A 74 17.81 -4.48 11.40
CA LYS A 74 16.73 -4.15 12.34
C LYS A 74 15.61 -5.18 12.24
N ASN A 75 15.02 -5.53 13.37
CA ASN A 75 13.82 -6.38 13.42
C ASN A 75 12.52 -5.57 13.26
N GLU A 76 12.64 -4.24 13.35
CA GLU A 76 11.52 -3.32 13.33
C GLU A 76 11.94 -1.99 12.69
N ILE A 77 11.07 -1.41 11.88
CA ILE A 77 11.22 -0.06 11.35
C ILE A 77 10.42 0.87 12.25
N ASP A 78 11.10 1.74 12.97
CA ASP A 78 10.56 2.60 14.03
C ASP A 78 10.63 4.10 13.72
N THR A 79 11.21 4.47 12.58
CA THR A 79 11.61 5.86 12.29
C THR A 79 10.93 6.47 11.08
N ILE A 80 10.07 5.73 10.37
CA ILE A 80 9.36 6.26 9.21
C ILE A 80 8.11 7.01 9.67
N GLU A 81 8.14 8.33 9.54
CA GLU A 81 6.97 9.18 9.66
C GLU A 81 6.13 9.13 8.38
N GLU A 82 4.85 8.73 8.50
CA GLU A 82 3.94 8.72 7.36
C GLU A 82 3.70 10.14 6.83
N GLN A 83 4.02 10.40 5.57
CA GLN A 83 3.85 11.71 4.94
C GLN A 83 2.42 12.29 5.09
N LYS A 84 1.42 11.44 4.96
CA LYS A 84 0.01 11.87 4.97
C LYS A 84 -0.52 12.16 6.37
N THR A 85 -0.01 11.50 7.40
CA THR A 85 -0.60 11.52 8.75
C THR A 85 0.33 12.05 9.83
N GLY A 86 1.64 12.17 9.55
CA GLY A 86 2.66 12.55 10.52
C GLY A 86 2.85 11.55 11.65
N LYS A 87 2.37 10.30 11.50
CA LYS A 87 2.50 9.28 12.53
C LYS A 87 3.71 8.39 12.27
N ILE A 88 4.46 8.13 13.31
CA ILE A 88 5.49 7.09 13.35
C ILE A 88 4.80 5.80 13.76
N THR A 89 4.97 4.75 12.97
CA THR A 89 4.39 3.43 13.24
C THR A 89 5.50 2.40 13.18
N ASN A 90 5.65 1.64 14.25
CA ASN A 90 6.58 0.52 14.27
C ASN A 90 6.09 -0.59 13.36
N ILE A 91 6.97 -1.08 12.50
CA ILE A 91 6.66 -2.12 11.51
C ILE A 91 7.66 -3.26 11.68
N PRO A 92 7.19 -4.44 12.09
CA PRO A 92 8.04 -5.63 12.14
C PRO A 92 8.63 -5.96 10.76
N VAL A 93 9.91 -6.28 10.72
CA VAL A 93 10.62 -6.68 9.50
C VAL A 93 10.75 -8.19 9.48
N SER A 94 10.03 -8.83 8.56
CA SER A 94 10.10 -10.28 8.38
C SER A 94 11.39 -10.71 7.65
N ASN A 95 11.76 -11.99 7.76
CA ASN A 95 12.89 -12.56 7.03
C ASN A 95 12.75 -12.38 5.50
N MET A 96 11.53 -12.42 4.97
CA MET A 96 11.26 -12.20 3.54
C MET A 96 11.66 -10.80 3.06
N VAL A 97 11.60 -9.79 3.92
CA VAL A 97 12.11 -8.43 3.58
C VAL A 97 13.61 -8.51 3.38
N TRP A 98 14.32 -9.25 4.23
CA TRP A 98 15.78 -9.42 4.11
C TRP A 98 16.18 -10.23 2.90
N GLU A 99 15.43 -11.25 2.55
CA GLU A 99 15.65 -12.01 1.30
C GLU A 99 15.48 -11.11 0.07
N ALA A 100 14.45 -10.25 0.06
CA ALA A 100 14.24 -9.28 -1.00
C ALA A 100 15.38 -8.25 -1.10
N VAL A 101 15.83 -7.72 0.05
CA VAL A 101 16.95 -6.79 0.13
C VAL A 101 18.27 -7.44 -0.31
N ASP A 102 18.53 -8.67 0.11
CA ASP A 102 19.75 -9.40 -0.26
C ASP A 102 19.78 -9.70 -1.76
N ASN A 103 18.64 -10.09 -2.34
CA ASN A 103 18.52 -10.29 -3.78
C ASN A 103 18.78 -8.98 -4.54
N TYR A 104 18.15 -7.89 -4.11
CA TYR A 104 18.39 -6.56 -4.68
C TYR A 104 19.87 -6.17 -4.63
N LEU A 105 20.51 -6.27 -3.46
CA LEU A 105 21.91 -5.90 -3.26
C LEU A 105 22.87 -6.75 -4.10
N SER A 106 22.55 -8.02 -4.32
CA SER A 106 23.36 -8.91 -5.16
C SER A 106 23.45 -8.44 -6.62
N HIS A 107 22.44 -7.68 -7.08
CA HIS A 107 22.36 -7.16 -8.44
C HIS A 107 22.88 -5.73 -8.56
N VAL A 108 22.49 -4.84 -7.65
CA VAL A 108 22.92 -3.44 -7.69
C VAL A 108 24.33 -3.21 -7.16
N LYS A 109 24.88 -4.16 -6.39
CA LYS A 109 26.25 -4.16 -5.83
C LYS A 109 26.58 -2.90 -5.02
N ILE A 110 25.64 -2.45 -4.21
CA ILE A 110 25.78 -1.34 -3.27
C ILE A 110 26.05 -1.88 -1.88
N ASN A 111 26.98 -1.24 -1.14
CA ASN A 111 27.14 -1.49 0.28
C ASN A 111 26.24 -0.54 1.09
N PRO A 112 25.17 -1.00 1.75
CA PRO A 112 24.25 -0.14 2.49
C PRO A 112 24.92 0.73 3.54
N MET A 113 26.02 0.27 4.14
CA MET A 113 26.71 1.00 5.21
C MET A 113 27.53 2.19 4.72
N GLU A 114 27.92 2.19 3.44
CA GLU A 114 28.57 3.36 2.80
C GLU A 114 27.56 4.46 2.45
N HIS A 115 26.24 4.09 2.46
CA HIS A 115 25.12 4.95 2.08
C HIS A 115 24.07 5.04 3.20
N TYR A 116 24.47 4.83 4.45
CA TYR A 116 23.57 4.61 5.59
C TYR A 116 22.42 5.60 5.72
N ASP A 117 22.69 6.90 5.57
CA ASP A 117 21.69 7.97 5.66
C ASP A 117 21.07 8.36 4.32
N GLU A 118 21.45 7.67 3.24
CA GLU A 118 20.92 7.92 1.91
C GLU A 118 19.66 7.08 1.64
N TYR A 119 18.87 7.54 0.67
CA TYR A 119 17.69 6.79 0.21
C TYR A 119 18.10 5.52 -0.51
N ILE A 120 17.35 4.42 -0.28
CA ILE A 120 17.54 3.14 -0.96
C ILE A 120 17.38 3.31 -2.47
N PHE A 121 16.33 4.01 -2.87
CA PHE A 121 16.01 4.29 -4.25
C PHE A 121 16.53 5.67 -4.61
N GLN A 122 17.66 5.72 -5.30
CA GLN A 122 18.30 6.99 -5.68
C GLN A 122 17.70 7.54 -6.95
N TYR A 123 17.15 8.75 -6.86
CA TYR A 123 16.72 9.50 -8.02
C TYR A 123 17.91 9.87 -8.91
N GLN A 124 17.81 9.58 -10.20
CA GLN A 124 18.73 10.14 -11.21
C GLN A 124 18.11 11.44 -11.79
N PRO A 125 18.88 12.52 -12.01
CA PRO A 125 20.34 12.53 -12.15
C PRO A 125 21.09 12.74 -10.82
N LYS A 126 22.11 11.90 -10.61
CA LYS A 126 23.02 11.95 -9.45
C LYS A 126 23.77 13.27 -9.28
N THR A 127 23.93 14.03 -10.34
CA THR A 127 24.62 15.32 -10.35
C THR A 127 23.99 16.34 -9.41
N ASP A 128 22.68 16.31 -9.22
CA ASP A 128 21.99 17.28 -8.36
C ASP A 128 22.21 17.01 -6.87
N TRP A 129 22.43 15.76 -6.49
CA TRP A 129 22.71 15.39 -5.09
C TRP A 129 24.13 15.79 -4.64
N ILE A 130 25.12 15.67 -5.51
CA ILE A 130 26.52 16.04 -5.20
C ILE A 130 26.61 17.55 -4.97
N ASN A 131 25.88 18.35 -5.73
CA ASN A 131 25.84 19.79 -5.57
C ASN A 131 25.11 20.24 -4.29
N ARG A 132 24.25 19.42 -3.72
CA ARG A 132 23.49 19.69 -2.48
C ARG A 132 24.34 19.55 -1.24
N CYS A 133 25.26 18.58 -1.21
CA CYS A 133 26.15 18.36 -0.06
C CYS A 133 27.16 19.50 0.14
N THR A 134 27.35 20.36 -0.88
CA THR A 134 28.28 21.49 -0.83
C THR A 134 27.63 22.82 -0.46
N LEU A 135 26.31 22.88 -0.39
CA LEU A 135 25.54 24.07 -0.01
C LEU A 135 24.98 23.89 1.39
N ASP A 136 25.09 24.92 2.21
CA ASP A 136 24.34 25.01 3.46
C ASP A 136 22.88 25.33 3.14
N ILE A 137 22.20 24.36 2.50
CA ILE A 137 20.85 24.49 1.96
C ILE A 137 19.85 24.83 3.07
N TYR A 138 20.15 24.38 4.29
CA TYR A 138 19.27 24.57 5.44
C TYR A 138 19.26 26.00 5.96
N SER A 139 20.33 26.76 5.77
CA SER A 139 20.40 28.17 6.18
C SER A 139 20.03 29.15 5.07
N GLU A 140 19.78 28.68 3.84
CA GLU A 140 19.45 29.53 2.71
C GLU A 140 18.06 30.20 2.86
N ASN A 141 18.03 31.51 2.73
CA ASN A 141 16.80 32.31 2.84
C ASN A 141 16.33 32.93 1.50
N SER A 142 16.96 32.57 0.40
CA SER A 142 16.61 33.04 -0.92
C SER A 142 16.18 31.89 -1.83
N ILE A 143 14.92 31.94 -2.30
CA ILE A 143 14.42 30.95 -3.28
C ILE A 143 15.23 31.03 -4.57
N ASP A 144 15.66 32.20 -4.99
CA ASP A 144 16.40 32.38 -6.25
C ASP A 144 17.78 31.75 -6.18
N THR A 145 18.48 31.93 -5.05
CA THR A 145 19.78 31.28 -4.80
C THR A 145 19.61 29.77 -4.77
N TRP A 146 18.59 29.29 -4.07
CA TRP A 146 18.27 27.85 -3.97
C TRP A 146 17.91 27.26 -5.34
N CYS A 147 17.05 27.93 -6.12
CA CYS A 147 16.68 27.48 -7.48
C CYS A 147 17.91 27.45 -8.41
N LYS A 148 18.77 28.45 -8.34
CA LYS A 148 19.99 28.52 -9.13
C LYS A 148 20.95 27.38 -8.79
N ALA A 149 21.13 27.09 -7.50
CA ALA A 149 22.00 26.00 -7.05
C ALA A 149 21.53 24.61 -7.53
N LEU A 150 20.20 24.40 -7.62
CA LEU A 150 19.61 23.14 -8.05
C LEU A 150 19.19 23.12 -9.53
N ASN A 151 19.58 24.13 -10.30
CA ASN A 151 19.19 24.30 -11.71
C ASN A 151 17.66 24.17 -11.92
N LYS A 152 16.88 24.76 -11.00
CA LYS A 152 15.41 24.77 -11.05
C LYS A 152 14.91 26.15 -11.45
N ASP A 153 13.84 26.18 -12.25
CA ASP A 153 13.13 27.42 -12.60
C ASP A 153 11.70 27.37 -12.03
N PHE A 154 11.44 28.23 -11.04
CA PHE A 154 10.11 28.41 -10.48
C PHE A 154 9.50 29.70 -10.99
N SER A 155 8.26 29.64 -11.48
CA SER A 155 7.51 30.83 -11.82
C SER A 155 7.31 31.72 -10.59
N ASP A 156 7.19 33.04 -10.79
CA ASP A 156 6.97 34.00 -9.70
C ASP A 156 5.76 33.62 -8.84
N LYS A 157 4.67 33.16 -9.45
CA LYS A 157 3.49 32.67 -8.73
C LYS A 157 3.81 31.47 -7.83
N ARG A 158 4.72 30.58 -8.24
CA ARG A 158 5.14 29.44 -7.39
C ARG A 158 6.01 29.92 -6.24
N LYS A 159 6.91 30.86 -6.49
CA LYS A 159 7.75 31.47 -5.44
C LYS A 159 6.91 32.18 -4.38
N GLU A 160 5.95 32.99 -4.78
CA GLU A 160 4.99 33.65 -3.85
C GLU A 160 4.26 32.63 -2.99
N LYS A 161 3.74 31.57 -3.61
CA LYS A 161 3.05 30.51 -2.89
C LYS A 161 3.96 29.80 -1.87
N ILE A 162 5.21 29.51 -2.24
CA ILE A 162 6.21 28.90 -1.34
C ILE A 162 6.44 29.78 -0.12
N PHE A 163 6.64 31.08 -0.32
CA PHE A 163 6.80 32.04 0.79
C PHE A 163 5.57 32.06 1.69
N ASP A 164 4.39 32.17 1.12
CA ASP A 164 3.15 32.19 1.88
C ASP A 164 2.98 30.93 2.73
N ASP A 165 3.26 29.77 2.15
CA ASP A 165 3.11 28.49 2.84
C ASP A 165 4.17 28.33 3.94
N PHE A 166 5.42 28.74 3.71
CA PHE A 166 6.48 28.77 4.72
C PHE A 166 6.10 29.62 5.95
N TYR A 167 5.62 30.85 5.73
CA TYR A 167 5.24 31.74 6.85
C TYR A 167 3.99 31.27 7.60
N LYS A 168 3.08 30.57 6.92
CA LYS A 168 1.87 30.03 7.57
C LYS A 168 2.15 28.83 8.47
N GLN A 169 3.09 27.95 8.08
CA GLN A 169 3.30 26.67 8.79
C GLN A 169 4.07 26.83 10.10
N LYS A 170 4.97 27.81 10.22
CA LYS A 170 5.83 28.03 11.40
C LYS A 170 6.56 26.78 11.90
N LYS A 171 6.72 25.76 11.05
CA LYS A 171 7.29 24.44 11.39
C LYS A 171 8.80 24.45 11.21
N TYR A 172 9.28 25.20 10.23
CA TYR A 172 10.68 25.17 9.80
C TYR A 172 11.44 26.41 10.27
N SER A 173 12.69 26.24 10.62
CA SER A 173 13.56 27.30 11.14
C SER A 173 14.07 28.24 10.04
N SER A 174 14.15 27.74 8.79
CA SER A 174 14.62 28.49 7.63
C SER A 174 13.81 28.17 6.38
N LEU A 175 13.88 29.05 5.40
CA LEU A 175 13.27 28.83 4.10
C LEU A 175 13.94 27.63 3.37
N GLY A 176 15.25 27.48 3.50
CA GLY A 176 16.00 26.37 2.91
C GLY A 176 15.55 25.03 3.47
N GLU A 177 15.32 24.93 4.78
CA GLU A 177 14.74 23.76 5.40
C GLU A 177 13.35 23.42 4.87
N TYR A 178 12.48 24.42 4.76
CA TYR A 178 11.15 24.27 4.15
C TYR A 178 11.23 23.79 2.70
N LEU A 179 12.09 24.40 1.89
CA LEU A 179 12.26 24.04 0.49
C LEU A 179 12.76 22.61 0.31
N TYR A 180 13.65 22.17 1.19
CA TYR A 180 14.15 20.81 1.18
C TYR A 180 13.04 19.80 1.48
N TYR A 181 12.33 19.97 2.58
CA TYR A 181 11.35 18.98 3.04
C TYR A 181 10.00 19.04 2.28
N GLU A 182 9.50 20.23 1.99
CA GLU A 182 8.14 20.37 1.43
C GLU A 182 8.11 20.51 -0.09
N VAL A 183 9.18 21.02 -0.69
CA VAL A 183 9.20 21.22 -2.14
C VAL A 183 10.01 20.14 -2.83
N GLU A 184 11.27 19.97 -2.45
CA GLU A 184 12.16 19.04 -3.12
C GLU A 184 11.84 17.59 -2.82
N TYR A 185 11.63 17.27 -1.57
CA TYR A 185 11.20 15.95 -1.15
C TYR A 185 9.95 15.50 -1.89
N ASN A 186 8.93 16.36 -1.98
CA ASN A 186 7.71 16.04 -2.70
C ASN A 186 7.92 15.89 -4.21
N ASP A 187 8.82 16.66 -4.82
CA ASP A 187 9.16 16.52 -6.24
C ASP A 187 9.86 15.17 -6.52
N VAL A 188 10.77 14.74 -5.64
CA VAL A 188 11.45 13.44 -5.74
C VAL A 188 10.48 12.29 -5.56
N VAL A 189 9.63 12.34 -4.53
CA VAL A 189 8.58 11.33 -4.29
C VAL A 189 7.68 11.19 -5.50
N LYS A 190 7.23 12.32 -6.04
CA LYS A 190 6.35 12.32 -7.21
C LYS A 190 7.01 11.68 -8.41
N TRP A 191 8.26 12.02 -8.68
CA TRP A 191 8.98 11.47 -9.83
C TRP A 191 9.19 9.97 -9.71
N GLN A 192 9.73 9.50 -8.58
CA GLN A 192 9.94 8.06 -8.35
C GLN A 192 8.63 7.29 -8.39
N THR A 193 7.59 7.84 -7.78
CA THR A 193 6.26 7.24 -7.80
C THR A 193 5.69 7.16 -9.22
N ASP A 194 5.88 8.19 -10.04
CA ASP A 194 5.38 8.22 -11.42
C ASP A 194 6.16 7.27 -12.33
N ASP A 195 7.47 7.14 -12.15
CA ASP A 195 8.30 6.17 -12.88
C ASP A 195 7.89 4.73 -12.53
N TYR A 196 7.89 4.43 -11.25
CA TYR A 196 7.45 3.11 -10.76
C TYR A 196 6.03 2.76 -11.22
N ARG A 197 5.08 3.71 -11.18
CA ARG A 197 3.70 3.49 -11.64
C ARG A 197 3.64 3.11 -13.12
N LYS A 198 4.47 3.73 -13.97
CA LYS A 198 4.55 3.39 -15.39
C LYS A 198 5.06 1.96 -15.59
N LYS A 199 6.13 1.58 -14.87
CA LYS A 199 6.71 0.24 -14.92
C LYS A 199 5.74 -0.81 -14.37
N LEU A 200 5.10 -0.55 -13.25
CA LEU A 200 4.08 -1.44 -12.67
C LEU A 200 2.90 -1.65 -13.60
N LYS A 201 2.44 -0.59 -14.26
CA LYS A 201 1.38 -0.69 -15.26
C LYS A 201 1.81 -1.57 -16.44
N LYS A 202 3.03 -1.38 -16.94
CA LYS A 202 3.59 -2.19 -18.02
C LYS A 202 3.72 -3.67 -17.61
N ALA A 203 4.21 -3.93 -16.40
CA ALA A 203 4.29 -5.29 -15.85
C ALA A 203 2.91 -5.97 -15.78
N ALA A 204 1.89 -5.24 -15.35
CA ALA A 204 0.50 -5.74 -15.29
C ALA A 204 -0.07 -6.03 -16.69
N GLU A 205 0.20 -5.14 -17.67
CA GLU A 205 -0.20 -5.34 -19.07
C GLU A 205 0.48 -6.57 -19.69
N ASP A 206 1.78 -6.74 -19.49
CA ASP A 206 2.55 -7.86 -20.02
C ASP A 206 2.18 -9.19 -19.33
N ALA A 207 1.67 -9.13 -18.10
CA ALA A 207 1.13 -10.28 -17.36
C ALA A 207 -0.34 -10.58 -17.68
N ASP A 208 -0.95 -9.88 -18.63
CA ASP A 208 -2.36 -10.01 -19.05
C ASP A 208 -3.37 -9.84 -17.89
N ILE A 209 -3.08 -8.94 -16.95
CA ILE A 209 -3.96 -8.66 -15.82
C ILE A 209 -5.12 -7.77 -16.29
N GLN A 210 -6.36 -8.26 -16.18
CA GLN A 210 -7.55 -7.68 -16.78
C GLN A 210 -8.24 -6.59 -15.93
N TYR A 211 -7.67 -6.23 -14.78
CA TYR A 211 -8.18 -5.19 -13.88
C TYR A 211 -7.18 -4.06 -13.67
N VAL A 212 -7.67 -2.92 -13.18
CA VAL A 212 -6.83 -1.73 -13.02
C VAL A 212 -5.84 -1.92 -11.88
N VAL A 213 -4.54 -1.94 -12.24
CA VAL A 213 -3.41 -2.00 -11.31
C VAL A 213 -2.76 -0.63 -11.17
N SER A 214 -2.42 -0.26 -9.96
CA SER A 214 -1.62 0.91 -9.62
C SER A 214 -0.82 0.66 -8.34
N THR A 215 -0.04 1.64 -7.92
CA THR A 215 0.74 1.57 -6.66
C THR A 215 -0.13 1.21 -5.44
N HIS A 216 -1.38 1.66 -5.40
CA HIS A 216 -2.32 1.26 -4.35
C HIS A 216 -2.73 -0.21 -4.39
N SER A 217 -2.58 -0.89 -5.54
CA SER A 217 -2.91 -2.32 -5.64
C SER A 217 -2.08 -3.18 -4.71
N LEU A 218 -0.78 -2.89 -4.59
CA LEU A 218 0.13 -3.63 -3.72
C LEU A 218 -0.24 -3.50 -2.24
N ARG A 219 -0.47 -2.28 -1.78
CA ARG A 219 -0.90 -2.04 -0.40
C ARG A 219 -2.29 -2.64 -0.11
N LYS A 220 -3.21 -2.60 -1.09
CA LYS A 220 -4.49 -3.30 -0.98
C LYS A 220 -4.31 -4.81 -0.91
N SER A 221 -3.41 -5.37 -1.73
CA SER A 221 -3.09 -6.79 -1.74
C SER A 221 -2.49 -7.25 -0.43
N TRP A 222 -1.59 -6.47 0.17
CA TRP A 222 -1.04 -6.75 1.49
C TRP A 222 -2.17 -6.98 2.52
N GLY A 223 -3.12 -6.06 2.65
CA GLY A 223 -4.23 -6.24 3.59
C GLY A 223 -5.20 -7.35 3.19
N TYR A 224 -5.51 -7.48 1.89
CA TYR A 224 -6.37 -8.54 1.38
C TYR A 224 -5.81 -9.92 1.70
N TRP A 225 -4.53 -10.16 1.41
CA TRP A 225 -3.91 -11.47 1.63
C TRP A 225 -3.65 -11.76 3.10
N ILE A 226 -3.35 -10.77 3.95
CA ILE A 226 -3.31 -10.96 5.40
C ILE A 226 -4.67 -11.47 5.89
N HIS A 227 -5.77 -10.82 5.50
CA HIS A 227 -7.10 -11.27 5.88
C HIS A 227 -7.41 -12.69 5.35
N LYS A 228 -7.05 -12.98 4.09
CA LYS A 228 -7.28 -14.31 3.48
C LYS A 228 -6.48 -15.44 4.13
N THR A 229 -5.29 -15.14 4.62
CA THR A 229 -4.43 -16.12 5.29
C THR A 229 -4.72 -16.28 6.79
N HIS A 230 -5.51 -15.36 7.37
CA HIS A 230 -5.94 -15.39 8.78
C HIS A 230 -7.46 -15.32 8.91
N PRO A 231 -8.20 -16.25 8.28
CA PRO A 231 -9.67 -16.15 8.19
C PRO A 231 -10.38 -16.33 9.54
N PHE A 232 -9.70 -16.93 10.51
CA PHE A 232 -10.27 -17.22 11.84
C PHE A 232 -9.69 -16.34 12.95
N ASP A 233 -8.84 -15.38 12.63
CA ASP A 233 -8.33 -14.42 13.60
C ASP A 233 -9.35 -13.28 13.79
N PRO A 234 -10.01 -13.20 14.96
CA PRO A 234 -11.04 -12.19 15.23
C PRO A 234 -10.47 -10.77 15.26
N ASP A 235 -9.18 -10.62 15.55
CA ASP A 235 -8.50 -9.33 15.63
C ASP A 235 -7.86 -8.89 14.32
N CYS A 236 -7.83 -9.75 13.30
CA CYS A 236 -7.21 -9.45 12.01
C CYS A 236 -7.71 -8.14 11.41
N MET A 237 -9.03 -7.96 11.30
CA MET A 237 -9.62 -6.76 10.71
C MET A 237 -9.38 -5.49 11.55
N SER A 238 -9.42 -5.59 12.86
CA SER A 238 -9.13 -4.46 13.76
C SER A 238 -7.66 -4.06 13.70
N SER A 239 -6.76 -5.02 13.56
CA SER A 239 -5.34 -4.82 13.35
C SER A 239 -5.07 -4.15 12.00
N LEU A 240 -5.68 -4.63 10.91
CA LEU A 240 -5.59 -4.01 9.59
C LEU A 240 -6.13 -2.57 9.59
N GLN A 241 -7.25 -2.31 10.27
CA GLN A 241 -7.78 -0.96 10.43
C GLN A 241 -6.76 -0.01 11.06
N LYS A 242 -6.11 -0.45 12.14
CA LYS A 242 -5.06 0.31 12.83
C LYS A 242 -3.84 0.53 11.94
N MET A 243 -3.36 -0.52 11.26
CA MET A 243 -2.19 -0.46 10.36
C MET A 243 -2.42 0.45 9.15
N PHE A 244 -3.64 0.46 8.60
CA PHE A 244 -4.03 1.39 7.54
C PHE A 244 -4.36 2.79 8.04
N ASN A 245 -4.54 2.98 9.35
CA ASN A 245 -5.02 4.21 10.00
C ASN A 245 -6.38 4.65 9.44
N HIS A 246 -7.33 3.71 9.32
CA HIS A 246 -8.68 3.97 8.87
C HIS A 246 -9.60 4.29 10.05
N SER A 247 -10.59 5.17 9.82
CA SER A 247 -11.55 5.61 10.84
C SER A 247 -12.47 4.50 11.31
N ASP A 248 -12.78 3.53 10.42
CA ASP A 248 -13.73 2.46 10.68
C ASP A 248 -13.41 1.19 9.89
N LEU A 249 -13.99 0.06 10.32
CA LEU A 249 -13.80 -1.24 9.69
C LEU A 249 -14.36 -1.32 8.27
N GLN A 250 -15.49 -0.66 8.01
CA GLN A 250 -16.11 -0.68 6.68
C GLN A 250 -15.19 -0.03 5.64
N THR A 251 -14.51 1.05 6.02
CA THR A 251 -13.48 1.69 5.19
C THR A 251 -12.36 0.71 4.88
N THR A 252 -11.91 -0.08 5.86
CA THR A 252 -10.87 -1.10 5.66
C THR A 252 -11.34 -2.21 4.72
N MET A 253 -12.53 -2.76 4.94
CA MET A 253 -13.13 -3.79 4.08
C MET A 253 -13.27 -3.33 2.63
N ASN A 254 -13.76 -2.12 2.42
CA ASN A 254 -13.87 -1.52 1.09
C ASN A 254 -12.50 -1.30 0.46
N TYR A 255 -11.53 -0.83 1.25
CA TYR A 255 -10.18 -0.54 0.77
C TYR A 255 -9.47 -1.79 0.25
N ILE A 256 -9.51 -2.90 0.99
CA ILE A 256 -8.87 -4.17 0.58
C ILE A 256 -9.73 -5.01 -0.39
N GLY A 257 -10.91 -4.54 -0.77
CA GLY A 257 -11.74 -5.15 -1.81
C GLY A 257 -12.69 -6.26 -1.33
N LEU A 258 -12.76 -6.56 -0.03
CA LEU A 258 -13.62 -7.64 0.49
C LEU A 258 -15.09 -7.43 0.18
N THR A 259 -15.59 -6.21 0.27
CA THR A 259 -17.00 -5.90 -0.06
C THR A 259 -17.29 -6.18 -1.54
N GLU A 260 -16.36 -5.87 -2.42
CA GLU A 260 -16.51 -6.08 -3.86
C GLU A 260 -16.43 -7.56 -4.24
N GLU A 261 -15.51 -8.29 -3.60
CA GLU A 261 -15.40 -9.75 -3.75
C GLU A 261 -16.69 -10.44 -3.32
N LYS A 262 -17.21 -10.10 -2.13
CA LYS A 262 -18.48 -10.64 -1.64
C LYS A 262 -19.64 -10.34 -2.57
N ASN A 263 -19.74 -9.12 -3.07
CA ASN A 263 -20.79 -8.74 -4.01
C ASN A 263 -20.70 -9.55 -5.32
N ARG A 264 -19.50 -9.76 -5.87
CA ARG A 264 -19.31 -10.60 -7.06
C ARG A 264 -19.75 -12.05 -6.80
N GLN A 265 -19.35 -12.61 -5.66
CA GLN A 265 -19.74 -13.96 -5.28
C GLN A 265 -21.26 -14.09 -5.19
N LEU A 266 -21.94 -13.18 -4.48
CA LEU A 266 -23.40 -13.19 -4.37
C LEU A 266 -24.11 -13.10 -5.73
N ILE A 267 -23.59 -12.29 -6.65
CA ILE A 267 -24.15 -12.16 -8.00
C ILE A 267 -23.94 -13.44 -8.80
N ASN A 268 -22.75 -14.05 -8.71
CA ASN A 268 -22.44 -15.31 -9.40
C ASN A 268 -23.30 -16.45 -8.86
N ASP A 269 -23.39 -16.59 -7.55
CA ASP A 269 -24.22 -17.60 -6.90
C ASP A 269 -25.70 -17.47 -7.30
N HIS A 270 -26.19 -16.22 -7.34
CA HIS A 270 -27.53 -15.94 -7.84
C HIS A 270 -27.70 -16.27 -9.33
N GLY A 271 -26.69 -15.94 -10.15
CA GLY A 271 -26.69 -16.28 -11.59
C GLY A 271 -26.73 -17.79 -11.80
N GLU A 272 -25.95 -18.56 -11.03
CA GLU A 272 -25.97 -20.01 -11.05
C GLU A 272 -27.32 -20.57 -10.61
N PHE A 273 -27.91 -20.02 -9.55
CA PHE A 273 -29.25 -20.36 -9.11
C PHE A 273 -30.27 -20.17 -10.24
N ILE A 274 -30.29 -19.00 -10.87
CA ILE A 274 -31.22 -18.73 -12.01
C ILE A 274 -31.00 -19.68 -13.17
N HIS A 275 -29.71 -19.95 -13.52
CA HIS A 275 -29.39 -20.92 -14.56
C HIS A 275 -29.97 -22.30 -14.26
N ASN A 276 -29.86 -22.78 -13.04
CA ASN A 276 -30.41 -24.06 -12.62
C ASN A 276 -31.94 -24.08 -12.59
N VAL A 277 -32.58 -22.96 -12.22
CA VAL A 277 -34.05 -22.82 -12.33
C VAL A 277 -34.49 -22.93 -13.78
N LEU A 278 -33.84 -22.24 -14.71
CA LEU A 278 -34.14 -22.29 -16.12
C LEU A 278 -33.89 -23.68 -16.73
N ALA A 279 -32.95 -24.43 -16.19
CA ALA A 279 -32.66 -25.82 -16.56
C ALA A 279 -33.65 -26.83 -15.95
N GLY A 280 -34.69 -26.39 -15.25
CA GLY A 280 -35.69 -27.23 -14.60
C GLY A 280 -35.27 -27.90 -13.31
N LYS A 281 -34.14 -27.46 -12.72
CA LYS A 281 -33.57 -28.01 -11.46
C LYS A 281 -33.91 -27.17 -10.20
N GLY A 282 -34.74 -26.13 -10.36
CA GLY A 282 -34.99 -25.16 -9.29
C GLY A 282 -35.59 -25.77 -8.03
N ASP A 283 -36.58 -26.66 -8.17
CA ASP A 283 -37.23 -27.32 -7.02
C ASP A 283 -36.30 -28.26 -6.26
N GLU A 284 -35.38 -28.92 -6.95
CA GLU A 284 -34.42 -29.83 -6.37
C GLU A 284 -33.34 -29.06 -5.54
N ILE A 285 -32.92 -27.90 -6.06
CA ILE A 285 -31.96 -27.02 -5.38
C ILE A 285 -32.57 -26.45 -4.10
N VAL A 286 -33.80 -25.96 -4.15
CA VAL A 286 -34.50 -25.43 -2.97
C VAL A 286 -34.70 -26.51 -1.90
N LYS A 287 -35.01 -27.75 -2.29
CA LYS A 287 -35.13 -28.89 -1.36
C LYS A 287 -33.80 -29.26 -0.71
N ASN A 288 -32.68 -29.07 -1.44
CA ASN A 288 -31.35 -29.43 -0.98
C ASN A 288 -30.59 -28.24 -0.34
N MET A 289 -31.17 -27.06 -0.28
CA MET A 289 -30.59 -25.94 0.44
C MET A 289 -30.43 -26.31 1.93
N PRO A 290 -29.23 -26.16 2.51
CA PRO A 290 -29.06 -26.43 3.91
C PRO A 290 -29.91 -25.44 4.73
N VAL A 291 -31.02 -25.91 5.27
CA VAL A 291 -31.81 -25.16 6.24
C VAL A 291 -31.14 -25.38 7.61
N ILE A 292 -30.34 -24.40 8.04
CA ILE A 292 -29.86 -24.40 9.41
C ILE A 292 -31.02 -23.98 10.30
N SER A 293 -31.79 -24.96 10.78
CA SER A 293 -32.82 -24.72 11.79
C SER A 293 -32.15 -24.81 13.18
N LEU A 294 -31.63 -23.69 13.64
CA LEU A 294 -31.15 -23.56 15.01
C LEU A 294 -32.33 -23.19 15.93
N LYS A 295 -32.53 -23.94 17.02
CA LYS A 295 -33.39 -23.47 18.09
C LYS A 295 -32.83 -22.13 18.62
N SER A 296 -33.73 -21.22 18.99
CA SER A 296 -33.34 -19.89 19.50
C SER A 296 -32.30 -19.96 20.63
N ASP A 297 -32.39 -20.95 21.49
CA ASP A 297 -31.48 -21.16 22.62
C ASP A 297 -30.06 -21.60 22.16
N ASP A 298 -29.99 -22.40 21.13
CA ASP A 298 -28.72 -22.90 20.61
C ASP A 298 -27.98 -21.80 19.81
N PHE A 299 -28.73 -20.97 19.04
CA PHE A 299 -28.18 -19.77 18.42
C PHE A 299 -27.63 -18.78 19.45
N GLY A 300 -28.38 -18.56 20.56
CA GLY A 300 -27.90 -17.72 21.66
C GLY A 300 -26.65 -18.26 22.38
N LYS A 301 -26.47 -19.60 22.43
CA LYS A 301 -25.25 -20.22 22.98
C LYS A 301 -24.05 -20.00 22.01
N ILE A 302 -24.24 -20.25 20.73
CA ILE A 302 -23.20 -20.04 19.72
C ILE A 302 -22.73 -18.57 19.71
N ILE A 303 -23.66 -17.62 19.72
CA ILE A 303 -23.31 -16.19 19.78
C ILE A 303 -22.50 -15.86 21.04
N ARG A 304 -22.90 -16.36 22.20
CA ARG A 304 -22.16 -16.16 23.45
C ARG A 304 -20.76 -16.77 23.41
N MET A 305 -20.62 -17.97 22.83
CA MET A 305 -19.32 -18.61 22.65
C MET A 305 -18.40 -17.81 21.69
N LEU A 306 -18.97 -17.20 20.65
CA LEU A 306 -18.24 -16.39 19.68
C LEU A 306 -17.76 -15.03 20.23
N THR A 307 -18.34 -14.55 21.32
CA THR A 307 -18.01 -13.23 21.89
C THR A 307 -16.96 -13.30 23.01
N ASP A 308 -16.66 -14.48 23.55
CA ASP A 308 -15.92 -14.58 24.82
C ASP A 308 -14.45 -15.01 24.71
N ASP A 309 -14.01 -15.78 23.68
CA ASP A 309 -12.62 -16.26 23.60
C ASP A 309 -12.32 -17.04 22.29
N VAL A 310 -11.06 -17.03 21.80
CA VAL A 310 -10.62 -17.70 20.55
C VAL A 310 -10.79 -19.22 20.60
N ASP A 311 -10.50 -19.83 21.76
CA ASP A 311 -10.68 -21.29 21.94
C ASP A 311 -12.17 -21.70 21.88
N LYS A 312 -13.06 -20.82 22.30
CA LYS A 312 -14.51 -21.00 22.21
C LYS A 312 -15.03 -20.83 20.77
N TYR A 313 -14.31 -20.10 19.93
CA TYR A 313 -14.65 -19.93 18.52
C TYR A 313 -14.62 -21.28 17.77
N GLN A 314 -13.55 -22.05 17.97
CA GLN A 314 -13.43 -23.38 17.39
C GLN A 314 -14.51 -24.35 17.94
N ALA A 315 -14.80 -24.28 19.23
CA ALA A 315 -15.87 -25.04 19.85
C ALA A 315 -17.24 -24.68 19.28
N ALA A 316 -17.50 -23.38 19.03
CA ALA A 316 -18.73 -22.91 18.41
C ALA A 316 -18.88 -23.39 16.94
N ILE A 317 -17.82 -23.41 16.17
CA ILE A 317 -17.79 -23.97 14.81
C ILE A 317 -18.06 -25.47 14.83
N ASN A 318 -17.45 -26.21 15.73
CA ASN A 318 -17.64 -27.64 15.86
C ASN A 318 -19.10 -27.94 16.25
N MET A 319 -19.67 -27.22 17.22
CA MET A 319 -21.07 -27.34 17.60
C MET A 319 -22.02 -26.99 16.44
N ALA A 320 -21.75 -25.94 15.68
CA ALA A 320 -22.55 -25.58 14.51
C ALA A 320 -22.49 -26.65 13.40
N ASN A 321 -21.36 -27.32 13.23
CA ASN A 321 -21.21 -28.44 12.31
C ASN A 321 -21.95 -29.68 12.76
N GLU A 322 -21.93 -29.98 14.06
CA GLU A 322 -22.70 -31.10 14.63
C GLU A 322 -24.22 -30.90 14.48
N LEU A 323 -24.70 -29.67 14.71
CA LEU A 323 -26.12 -29.32 14.53
C LEU A 323 -26.57 -29.32 13.06
N ARG A 324 -25.64 -29.25 12.13
CA ARG A 324 -25.90 -29.32 10.68
C ARG A 324 -26.11 -30.74 10.16
N VAL A 325 -25.67 -31.74 10.93
CA VAL A 325 -25.72 -33.17 10.54
C VAL A 325 -27.00 -33.86 11.13
N MET A 326 -27.71 -33.20 12.03
CA MET A 326 -29.02 -33.62 12.53
C MET A 326 -30.17 -33.05 11.69
#